data_aec99c8cd31b68e83d754f8ff5719b08
#
_entry.id   aec99c8cd31b68e83d754f8ff5719b08
#
_cell.length_a   1.000
_cell.length_b   1.000
_cell.length_c   1.000
_cell.angle_alpha   90.00
_cell.angle_beta   90.00
_cell.angle_gamma   90.00
#
_symmetry.space_group_name_H-M   'P 1'
#
loop_
_entity.id
_entity.type
_entity.pdbx_description
1 polymer ?
#
loop_
_entity_poly.entity_id
_entity_poly.type
_entity_poly.pdbx_seq_one_letter_code
_entity_poly.pdbx_strand_id
1 'polypeptide(L)'
;MNSHMCRAGIIAAALCLAGLSQATATEIKVLTAGAFKQVVLALVPDFEKQTGHRVTVDNDTAGGLQKRIEGGEAFDVAVITPGVVDDLIAKGKIAAASRINLASVGVGVVVKEGAPKPDVSTVDAFKRALLAAKSVAYIDPASGGSSGIYIDKLLERLGIADQIRPKATLKKGGHVADLIVSGEAELGLHQISEIVPVKGASLVGPLPKEIQNTTIYAAGLGASAKNKDAAEALIKAFSSPAAAAVLKSKGMEPAT
;
A
#
# COMPACT_ATOMS: atom_id res chain seq x y z
N MET A 1 39.18 -73.74 38.20
CA MET A 1 38.25 -73.18 39.18
C MET A 1 38.40 -71.65 39.12
N ASN A 2 37.34 -70.96 39.06
CA ASN A 2 37.08 -69.49 39.01
C ASN A 2 36.77 -68.92 37.59
N SER A 3 35.51 -68.84 37.39
CA SER A 3 34.85 -68.13 36.33
C SER A 3 34.77 -66.61 36.63
N HIS A 4 35.13 -65.79 35.68
CA HIS A 4 34.75 -64.35 35.72
C HIS A 4 33.86 -64.04 34.54
N MET A 5 32.57 -63.78 34.85
CA MET A 5 31.57 -63.29 33.92
C MET A 5 31.83 -61.79 33.68
N CYS A 6 32.18 -61.40 32.44
CA CYS A 6 32.09 -60.01 32.00
C CYS A 6 30.66 -59.69 31.62
N ARG A 7 30.04 -58.77 32.32
CA ARG A 7 28.76 -58.14 31.96
C ARG A 7 29.04 -56.98 30.99
N ALA A 8 28.67 -57.15 29.75
CA ALA A 8 28.64 -56.07 28.78
C ALA A 8 27.40 -55.22 28.98
N GLY A 9 27.58 -53.98 29.39
CA GLY A 9 26.49 -53.00 29.47
C GLY A 9 26.21 -52.37 28.10
N ILE A 10 25.04 -52.58 27.57
CA ILE A 10 24.55 -51.91 26.35
C ILE A 10 24.03 -50.54 26.71
N ILE A 11 24.72 -49.48 26.37
CA ILE A 11 24.24 -48.10 26.45
C ILE A 11 23.43 -47.82 25.22
N ALA A 12 22.09 -47.81 25.35
CA ALA A 12 21.20 -47.36 24.29
C ALA A 12 21.21 -45.83 24.23
N ALA A 13 21.90 -45.27 23.24
CA ALA A 13 21.81 -43.83 22.92
C ALA A 13 20.50 -43.57 22.22
N ALA A 14 19.53 -43.01 22.93
CA ALA A 14 18.29 -42.46 22.34
C ALA A 14 18.64 -41.20 21.55
N LEU A 15 18.76 -41.28 20.23
CA LEU A 15 18.75 -40.10 19.34
C LEU A 15 17.37 -39.49 19.35
N CYS A 16 17.20 -38.38 20.09
CA CYS A 16 16.06 -37.49 19.89
C CYS A 16 16.22 -36.79 18.54
N LEU A 17 15.61 -37.34 17.49
CA LEU A 17 15.35 -36.59 16.26
C LEU A 17 14.32 -35.53 16.57
N ALA A 18 14.77 -34.32 16.92
CA ALA A 18 13.95 -33.13 16.90
C ALA A 18 13.56 -32.92 15.42
N GLY A 19 12.33 -33.32 15.08
CA GLY A 19 11.76 -33.05 13.77
C GLY A 19 11.67 -31.53 13.57
N LEU A 20 12.64 -30.98 12.81
CA LEU A 20 12.53 -29.66 12.23
C LEU A 20 11.34 -29.76 11.26
N SER A 21 10.18 -29.30 11.70
CA SER A 21 9.05 -29.05 10.82
C SER A 21 9.52 -28.01 9.79
N GLN A 22 9.98 -28.45 8.63
CA GLN A 22 10.24 -27.55 7.52
C GLN A 22 8.88 -26.99 7.11
N ALA A 23 8.63 -25.74 7.46
CA ALA A 23 7.50 -25.00 6.90
C ALA A 23 7.63 -25.06 5.38
N THR A 24 6.68 -25.72 4.72
CA THR A 24 6.69 -25.81 3.25
C THR A 24 6.58 -24.41 2.69
N ALA A 25 7.53 -24.05 1.81
CA ALA A 25 7.48 -22.80 1.08
C ALA A 25 6.12 -22.68 0.39
N THR A 26 5.42 -21.56 0.59
CA THR A 26 4.11 -21.31 -0.02
C THR A 26 4.10 -19.98 -0.74
N GLU A 27 3.23 -19.86 -1.73
CA GLU A 27 3.00 -18.60 -2.44
C GLU A 27 1.83 -17.85 -1.78
N ILE A 28 2.05 -16.56 -1.51
CA ILE A 28 1.08 -15.63 -0.94
C ILE A 28 0.78 -14.55 -1.97
N LYS A 29 -0.46 -14.45 -2.42
CA LYS A 29 -0.89 -13.40 -3.35
C LYS A 29 -1.40 -12.18 -2.58
N VAL A 30 -0.74 -11.05 -2.80
CA VAL A 30 -1.10 -9.74 -2.23
C VAL A 30 -1.76 -8.88 -3.29
N LEU A 31 -2.96 -8.38 -3.01
CA LEU A 31 -3.62 -7.32 -3.75
C LEU A 31 -3.51 -6.02 -2.94
N THR A 32 -2.84 -5.01 -3.47
CA THR A 32 -2.62 -3.76 -2.74
C THR A 32 -3.07 -2.53 -3.51
N ALA A 33 -3.64 -1.55 -2.81
CA ALA A 33 -3.80 -0.22 -3.38
C ALA A 33 -2.43 0.38 -3.74
N GLY A 34 -2.39 1.17 -4.82
CA GLY A 34 -1.14 1.74 -5.35
C GLY A 34 -0.30 2.47 -4.31
N ALA A 35 -0.96 3.23 -3.44
CA ALA A 35 -0.28 4.00 -2.39
C ALA A 35 0.50 3.15 -1.37
N PHE A 36 0.08 1.92 -1.09
CA PHE A 36 0.78 1.03 -0.16
C PHE A 36 1.77 0.08 -0.86
N LYS A 37 1.74 -0.01 -2.20
CA LYS A 37 2.57 -0.92 -3.01
C LYS A 37 4.06 -0.82 -2.68
N GLN A 38 4.60 0.39 -2.56
CA GLN A 38 6.03 0.59 -2.33
C GLN A 38 6.48 0.11 -0.95
N VAL A 39 5.58 0.09 0.02
CA VAL A 39 5.83 -0.49 1.35
C VAL A 39 5.88 -2.02 1.25
N VAL A 40 4.92 -2.64 0.54
CA VAL A 40 4.92 -4.09 0.30
C VAL A 40 6.22 -4.52 -0.38
N LEU A 41 6.60 -3.86 -1.49
CA LEU A 41 7.81 -4.18 -2.24
C LEU A 41 9.10 -4.02 -1.43
N ALA A 42 9.12 -3.12 -0.44
CA ALA A 42 10.27 -2.92 0.43
C ALA A 42 10.37 -3.97 1.55
N LEU A 43 9.25 -4.48 2.03
CA LEU A 43 9.22 -5.44 3.16
C LEU A 43 9.25 -6.90 2.71
N VAL A 44 8.74 -7.20 1.52
CA VAL A 44 8.64 -8.58 0.99
C VAL A 44 9.97 -9.31 0.91
N PRO A 45 11.09 -8.72 0.43
CA PRO A 45 12.35 -9.46 0.32
C PRO A 45 12.87 -10.02 1.65
N ASP A 46 12.76 -9.24 2.73
CA ASP A 46 13.16 -9.69 4.06
C ASP A 46 12.20 -10.74 4.63
N PHE A 47 10.91 -10.58 4.39
CA PHE A 47 9.91 -11.58 4.77
C PHE A 47 10.16 -12.92 4.06
N GLU A 48 10.37 -12.92 2.74
CA GLU A 48 10.67 -14.13 1.97
C GLU A 48 11.95 -14.81 2.45
N LYS A 49 13.00 -14.02 2.73
CA LYS A 49 14.27 -14.53 3.25
C LYS A 49 14.13 -15.19 4.62
N GLN A 50 13.30 -14.62 5.51
CA GLN A 50 13.11 -15.12 6.87
C GLN A 50 12.21 -16.36 6.94
N THR A 51 11.22 -16.43 6.05
CA THR A 51 10.17 -17.45 6.13
C THR A 51 10.28 -18.55 5.07
N GLY A 52 11.01 -18.29 3.99
CA GLY A 52 11.05 -19.17 2.82
C GLY A 52 9.81 -19.11 1.94
N HIS A 53 8.78 -18.33 2.33
CA HIS A 53 7.59 -18.12 1.51
C HIS A 53 7.90 -17.25 0.28
N ARG A 54 7.01 -17.28 -0.71
CA ARG A 54 7.06 -16.40 -1.88
C ARG A 54 5.85 -15.48 -1.87
N VAL A 55 6.04 -14.21 -2.26
CA VAL A 55 4.98 -13.21 -2.28
C VAL A 55 4.83 -12.63 -3.68
N THR A 56 3.66 -12.83 -4.28
CA THR A 56 3.30 -12.15 -5.52
C THR A 56 2.45 -10.93 -5.21
N VAL A 57 2.77 -9.81 -5.85
CA VAL A 57 2.15 -8.51 -5.57
C VAL A 57 1.52 -7.97 -6.83
N ASP A 58 0.21 -7.71 -6.77
CA ASP A 58 -0.52 -7.00 -7.81
C ASP A 58 -1.22 -5.79 -7.21
N ASN A 59 -1.42 -4.74 -8.01
CA ASN A 59 -1.99 -3.49 -7.52
C ASN A 59 -2.98 -2.86 -8.49
N ASP A 60 -3.90 -2.11 -7.91
CA ASP A 60 -4.88 -1.30 -8.61
C ASP A 60 -5.36 -0.16 -7.70
N THR A 61 -6.33 0.64 -8.15
CA THR A 61 -7.07 1.55 -7.27
C THR A 61 -7.90 0.75 -6.25
N ALA A 62 -8.26 1.37 -5.14
CA ALA A 62 -9.10 0.70 -4.12
C ALA A 62 -10.42 0.19 -4.72
N GLY A 63 -11.09 0.99 -5.53
CA GLY A 63 -12.33 0.59 -6.21
C GLY A 63 -12.10 -0.46 -7.32
N GLY A 64 -10.95 -0.42 -8.00
CA GLY A 64 -10.55 -1.45 -8.97
C GLY A 64 -10.37 -2.80 -8.29
N LEU A 65 -9.64 -2.85 -7.16
CA LEU A 65 -9.45 -4.07 -6.37
C LEU A 65 -10.77 -4.60 -5.81
N GLN A 66 -11.66 -3.72 -5.33
CA GLN A 66 -12.98 -4.12 -4.87
C GLN A 66 -13.74 -4.88 -5.96
N LYS A 67 -13.82 -4.33 -7.17
CA LYS A 67 -14.49 -4.97 -8.32
C LYS A 67 -13.86 -6.32 -8.69
N ARG A 68 -12.52 -6.40 -8.70
CA ARG A 68 -11.77 -7.64 -9.00
C ARG A 68 -12.09 -8.73 -7.97
N ILE A 69 -12.04 -8.41 -6.68
CA ILE A 69 -12.33 -9.34 -5.58
C ILE A 69 -13.80 -9.77 -5.60
N GLU A 70 -14.73 -8.86 -5.82
CA GLU A 70 -16.16 -9.17 -5.97
C GLU A 70 -16.41 -10.08 -7.18
N GLY A 71 -15.66 -9.86 -8.27
CA GLY A 71 -15.67 -10.70 -9.47
C GLY A 71 -15.03 -12.08 -9.29
N GLY A 72 -14.51 -12.41 -8.09
CA GLY A 72 -13.99 -13.73 -7.74
C GLY A 72 -12.48 -13.89 -7.89
N GLU A 73 -11.73 -12.80 -8.03
CA GLU A 73 -10.27 -12.91 -8.04
C GLU A 73 -9.74 -13.45 -6.71
N ALA A 74 -8.95 -14.51 -6.80
CA ALA A 74 -8.34 -15.14 -5.62
C ALA A 74 -7.17 -14.30 -5.09
N PHE A 75 -7.06 -14.18 -3.77
CA PHE A 75 -5.96 -13.51 -3.07
C PHE A 75 -5.82 -14.07 -1.65
N ASP A 76 -4.67 -13.84 -1.04
CA ASP A 76 -4.43 -14.22 0.35
C ASP A 76 -4.45 -12.98 1.28
N VAL A 77 -3.86 -11.87 0.85
CA VAL A 77 -3.84 -10.61 1.60
C VAL A 77 -4.32 -9.47 0.72
N ALA A 78 -5.23 -8.65 1.22
CA ALA A 78 -5.60 -7.37 0.60
C ALA A 78 -5.14 -6.21 1.48
N VAL A 79 -4.57 -5.15 0.86
CA VAL A 79 -4.24 -3.89 1.55
C VAL A 79 -4.92 -2.75 0.79
N ILE A 80 -6.05 -2.28 1.32
CA ILE A 80 -6.97 -1.35 0.67
C ILE A 80 -7.48 -0.33 1.69
N THR A 81 -8.34 0.60 1.29
CA THR A 81 -8.98 1.53 2.23
C THR A 81 -9.95 0.80 3.18
N PRO A 82 -10.08 1.24 4.46
CA PRO A 82 -10.91 0.58 5.46
C PRO A 82 -12.35 0.33 5.00
N GLY A 83 -13.01 1.32 4.37
CA GLY A 83 -14.38 1.15 3.90
C GLY A 83 -14.54 0.02 2.89
N VAL A 84 -13.57 -0.15 1.97
CA VAL A 84 -13.57 -1.28 1.02
C VAL A 84 -13.31 -2.61 1.73
N VAL A 85 -12.42 -2.63 2.73
CA VAL A 85 -12.19 -3.85 3.54
C VAL A 85 -13.48 -4.24 4.27
N ASP A 86 -14.18 -3.27 4.87
CA ASP A 86 -15.42 -3.51 5.61
C ASP A 86 -16.54 -4.01 4.68
N ASP A 87 -16.68 -3.46 3.47
CA ASP A 87 -17.60 -3.94 2.44
C ASP A 87 -17.29 -5.38 2.01
N LEU A 88 -16.01 -5.69 1.84
CA LEU A 88 -15.57 -7.05 1.46
C LEU A 88 -15.74 -8.05 2.61
N ILE A 89 -15.63 -7.63 3.86
CA ILE A 89 -15.99 -8.44 5.04
C ILE A 89 -17.48 -8.75 5.02
N ALA A 90 -18.35 -7.74 4.81
CA ALA A 90 -19.79 -7.92 4.76
C ALA A 90 -20.22 -8.88 3.63
N LYS A 91 -19.43 -8.95 2.53
CA LYS A 91 -19.62 -9.87 1.40
C LYS A 91 -18.91 -11.23 1.59
N GLY A 92 -18.33 -11.51 2.74
CA GLY A 92 -17.65 -12.76 3.05
C GLY A 92 -16.37 -13.01 2.22
N LYS A 93 -15.74 -11.97 1.67
CA LYS A 93 -14.51 -12.06 0.87
C LYS A 93 -13.24 -11.90 1.72
N ILE A 94 -13.35 -11.20 2.85
CA ILE A 94 -12.26 -10.97 3.83
C ILE A 94 -12.71 -11.51 5.19
N ALA A 95 -11.80 -12.15 5.91
CA ALA A 95 -12.04 -12.64 7.27
C ALA A 95 -12.09 -11.45 8.25
N ALA A 96 -13.22 -11.25 8.93
CA ALA A 96 -13.46 -10.08 9.78
C ALA A 96 -12.41 -9.88 10.88
N ALA A 97 -11.96 -10.97 11.52
CA ALA A 97 -10.99 -10.93 12.60
C ALA A 97 -9.57 -10.51 12.15
N SER A 98 -9.30 -10.49 10.84
CA SER A 98 -7.97 -10.17 10.29
C SER A 98 -7.77 -8.70 9.96
N ARG A 99 -8.83 -7.88 10.03
CA ARG A 99 -8.78 -6.47 9.66
C ARG A 99 -7.91 -5.66 10.61
N ILE A 100 -6.88 -5.01 10.07
CA ILE A 100 -5.97 -4.15 10.82
C ILE A 100 -5.61 -2.90 10.00
N ASN A 101 -5.66 -1.72 10.61
CA ASN A 101 -5.13 -0.51 9.99
C ASN A 101 -3.60 -0.57 10.02
N LEU A 102 -2.95 -0.28 8.90
CA LEU A 102 -1.49 -0.37 8.75
C LEU A 102 -0.83 1.01 8.70
N ALA A 103 -1.39 1.91 7.92
CA ALA A 103 -0.76 3.19 7.65
C ALA A 103 -1.76 4.24 7.21
N SER A 104 -1.31 5.48 7.23
CA SER A 104 -2.03 6.62 6.67
C SER A 104 -1.12 7.45 5.76
N VAL A 105 -1.70 8.14 4.78
CA VAL A 105 -0.98 9.03 3.87
C VAL A 105 -1.84 10.21 3.44
N GLY A 106 -1.21 11.38 3.35
CA GLY A 106 -1.83 12.60 2.84
C GLY A 106 -1.72 12.73 1.32
N VAL A 107 -2.54 13.63 0.76
CA VAL A 107 -2.38 14.10 -0.62
C VAL A 107 -1.26 15.15 -0.67
N GLY A 108 -0.44 15.07 -1.71
CA GLY A 108 0.63 16.02 -1.98
C GLY A 108 0.52 16.64 -3.37
N VAL A 109 1.26 17.71 -3.55
CA VAL A 109 1.44 18.43 -4.82
C VAL A 109 2.78 18.05 -5.41
N VAL A 110 2.83 17.75 -6.71
CA VAL A 110 4.04 17.35 -7.43
C VAL A 110 4.26 18.24 -8.66
N VAL A 111 5.51 18.57 -8.89
CA VAL A 111 6.02 19.21 -10.10
C VAL A 111 7.19 18.42 -10.67
N LYS A 112 7.61 18.72 -11.89
CA LYS A 112 8.83 18.14 -12.46
C LYS A 112 10.05 18.57 -11.66
N GLU A 113 11.01 17.67 -11.51
CA GLU A 113 12.28 18.00 -10.86
C GLU A 113 12.95 19.17 -11.56
N GLY A 114 13.44 20.14 -10.79
CA GLY A 114 14.02 21.39 -11.29
C GLY A 114 13.01 22.48 -11.68
N ALA A 115 11.71 22.18 -11.76
CA ALA A 115 10.69 23.20 -11.99
C ALA A 115 10.46 24.05 -10.71
N PRO A 116 10.05 25.32 -10.86
CA PRO A 116 9.66 26.16 -9.73
C PRO A 116 8.56 25.51 -8.89
N LYS A 117 8.72 25.47 -7.57
CA LYS A 117 7.71 24.98 -6.65
C LYS A 117 6.72 26.08 -6.32
N PRO A 118 5.43 25.95 -6.65
CA PRO A 118 4.44 26.93 -6.24
C PRO A 118 4.24 26.91 -4.73
N ASP A 119 3.84 28.06 -4.17
CA ASP A 119 3.38 28.10 -2.79
C ASP A 119 2.03 27.38 -2.65
N VAL A 120 1.98 26.39 -1.77
CA VAL A 120 0.78 25.59 -1.45
C VAL A 120 0.53 25.57 0.07
N SER A 121 1.11 26.50 0.82
CA SER A 121 1.08 26.51 2.28
C SER A 121 -0.29 26.88 2.87
N THR A 122 -1.12 27.60 2.12
CA THR A 122 -2.47 28.01 2.51
C THR A 122 -3.48 27.60 1.45
N VAL A 123 -4.76 27.53 1.81
CA VAL A 123 -5.84 27.22 0.86
C VAL A 123 -5.85 28.18 -0.32
N ASP A 124 -5.68 29.48 -0.07
CA ASP A 124 -5.66 30.49 -1.13
C ASP A 124 -4.43 30.40 -2.02
N ALA A 125 -3.25 30.10 -1.45
CA ALA A 125 -2.03 29.87 -2.21
C ALA A 125 -2.17 28.62 -3.10
N PHE A 126 -2.70 27.53 -2.56
CA PHE A 126 -3.01 26.31 -3.29
C PHE A 126 -3.99 26.56 -4.44
N LYS A 127 -5.09 27.29 -4.21
CA LYS A 127 -6.02 27.68 -5.27
C LYS A 127 -5.32 28.46 -6.38
N ARG A 128 -4.55 29.48 -6.01
CA ARG A 128 -3.78 30.28 -7.00
C ARG A 128 -2.82 29.41 -7.81
N ALA A 129 -2.11 28.48 -7.16
CA ALA A 129 -1.20 27.55 -7.85
C ALA A 129 -1.93 26.69 -8.89
N LEU A 130 -3.09 26.10 -8.53
CA LEU A 130 -3.90 25.32 -9.47
C LEU A 130 -4.44 26.17 -10.63
N LEU A 131 -4.93 27.36 -10.34
CA LEU A 131 -5.49 28.25 -11.36
C LEU A 131 -4.41 28.76 -12.33
N ALA A 132 -3.19 29.04 -11.85
CA ALA A 132 -2.06 29.51 -12.65
C ALA A 132 -1.43 28.40 -13.52
N ALA A 133 -1.46 27.14 -13.07
CA ALA A 133 -0.89 26.02 -13.80
C ALA A 133 -1.59 25.86 -15.19
N LYS A 134 -0.83 25.59 -16.24
CA LYS A 134 -1.36 25.36 -17.59
C LYS A 134 -2.17 24.06 -17.67
N SER A 135 -1.74 23.06 -16.91
CA SER A 135 -2.42 21.76 -16.83
C SER A 135 -2.25 21.16 -15.44
N VAL A 136 -3.25 20.38 -15.00
CA VAL A 136 -3.27 19.71 -13.70
C VAL A 136 -3.54 18.22 -13.91
N ALA A 137 -2.79 17.35 -13.25
CA ALA A 137 -3.02 15.91 -13.32
C ALA A 137 -3.47 15.34 -11.96
N TYR A 138 -4.44 14.43 -11.99
CA TYR A 138 -4.84 13.64 -10.83
C TYR A 138 -5.49 12.32 -11.26
N ILE A 139 -5.74 11.43 -10.31
CA ILE A 139 -6.38 10.14 -10.59
C ILE A 139 -7.82 10.37 -11.01
N ASP A 140 -8.25 9.67 -12.08
CA ASP A 140 -9.63 9.67 -12.54
C ASP A 140 -10.57 9.18 -11.41
N PRO A 141 -11.51 10.01 -10.94
CA PRO A 141 -12.46 9.61 -9.89
C PRO A 141 -13.25 8.35 -10.27
N ALA A 142 -13.55 8.16 -11.56
CA ALA A 142 -14.30 7.00 -12.05
C ALA A 142 -13.53 5.68 -11.91
N SER A 143 -12.19 5.72 -11.77
CA SER A 143 -11.38 4.54 -11.50
C SER A 143 -11.45 4.04 -10.05
N GLY A 144 -12.11 4.78 -9.15
CA GLY A 144 -12.24 4.43 -7.74
C GLY A 144 -10.98 4.67 -6.91
N GLY A 145 -10.05 5.50 -7.39
CA GLY A 145 -8.88 5.92 -6.63
C GLY A 145 -9.23 6.95 -5.57
N SER A 146 -8.84 6.70 -4.31
CA SER A 146 -9.22 7.54 -3.16
C SER A 146 -8.77 9.00 -3.30
N SER A 147 -7.57 9.26 -3.80
CA SER A 147 -7.07 10.62 -4.02
C SER A 147 -7.87 11.35 -5.11
N GLY A 148 -8.18 10.66 -6.21
CA GLY A 148 -8.94 11.25 -7.32
C GLY A 148 -10.34 11.66 -6.91
N ILE A 149 -11.05 10.77 -6.21
CA ILE A 149 -12.39 11.04 -5.66
C ILE A 149 -12.36 12.25 -4.71
N TYR A 150 -11.34 12.29 -3.85
CA TYR A 150 -11.19 13.42 -2.92
C TYR A 150 -10.89 14.73 -3.65
N ILE A 151 -9.92 14.72 -4.57
CA ILE A 151 -9.48 15.93 -5.31
C ILE A 151 -10.64 16.50 -6.11
N ASP A 152 -11.37 15.68 -6.84
CA ASP A 152 -12.50 16.18 -7.65
C ASP A 152 -13.57 16.88 -6.80
N LYS A 153 -13.93 16.29 -5.65
CA LYS A 153 -14.82 16.93 -4.66
C LYS A 153 -14.21 18.18 -4.02
N LEU A 154 -12.88 18.20 -3.81
CA LEU A 154 -12.20 19.36 -3.28
C LEU A 154 -12.27 20.55 -4.26
N LEU A 155 -12.08 20.31 -5.56
CA LEU A 155 -12.19 21.35 -6.58
C LEU A 155 -13.58 21.99 -6.59
N GLU A 156 -14.64 21.19 -6.44
CA GLU A 156 -16.02 21.69 -6.28
C GLU A 156 -16.17 22.54 -5.02
N ARG A 157 -15.72 22.01 -3.88
CA ARG A 157 -15.79 22.70 -2.58
C ARG A 157 -15.03 24.03 -2.56
N LEU A 158 -13.92 24.11 -3.32
CA LEU A 158 -13.12 25.32 -3.48
C LEU A 158 -13.68 26.29 -4.53
N GLY A 159 -14.72 25.90 -5.29
CA GLY A 159 -15.35 26.71 -6.33
C GLY A 159 -14.45 26.92 -7.56
N ILE A 160 -13.55 26.00 -7.86
CA ILE A 160 -12.62 26.10 -9.00
C ILE A 160 -12.73 24.92 -9.97
N ALA A 161 -13.70 24.03 -9.80
CA ALA A 161 -13.86 22.84 -10.63
C ALA A 161 -13.98 23.19 -12.13
N ASP A 162 -14.78 24.21 -12.47
CA ASP A 162 -15.01 24.63 -13.87
C ASP A 162 -13.77 25.20 -14.55
N GLN A 163 -12.80 25.73 -13.79
CA GLN A 163 -11.54 26.23 -14.31
C GLN A 163 -10.46 25.13 -14.40
N ILE A 164 -10.53 24.11 -13.54
CA ILE A 164 -9.49 23.06 -13.47
C ILE A 164 -9.84 21.88 -14.38
N ARG A 165 -11.09 21.38 -14.36
CA ARG A 165 -11.48 20.19 -15.16
C ARG A 165 -11.17 20.32 -16.66
N PRO A 166 -11.36 21.47 -17.35
CA PRO A 166 -11.02 21.60 -18.77
C PRO A 166 -9.53 21.44 -19.08
N LYS A 167 -8.65 21.66 -18.10
CA LYS A 167 -7.19 21.51 -18.23
C LYS A 167 -6.63 20.34 -17.42
N ALA A 168 -7.50 19.44 -16.94
CA ALA A 168 -7.10 18.27 -16.17
C ALA A 168 -6.71 17.10 -17.08
N THR A 169 -5.58 16.48 -16.77
CA THR A 169 -5.18 15.18 -17.33
C THR A 169 -5.47 14.11 -16.29
N LEU A 170 -6.43 13.24 -16.57
CA LEU A 170 -6.87 12.19 -15.65
C LEU A 170 -6.14 10.87 -15.91
N LYS A 171 -5.64 10.23 -14.86
CA LYS A 171 -4.96 8.93 -14.93
C LYS A 171 -5.81 7.85 -14.23
N LYS A 172 -6.09 6.75 -14.92
CA LYS A 172 -6.94 5.68 -14.37
C LYS A 172 -6.31 4.86 -13.24
N GLY A 173 -4.98 4.92 -13.11
CA GLY A 173 -4.21 4.24 -12.07
C GLY A 173 -2.71 4.44 -12.27
N GLY A 174 -1.88 3.95 -11.34
CA GLY A 174 -0.44 4.19 -11.31
C GLY A 174 -0.08 5.62 -10.87
N HIS A 175 1.15 6.04 -11.11
CA HIS A 175 1.67 7.29 -10.57
C HIS A 175 1.28 8.50 -11.44
N VAL A 176 0.54 9.45 -10.90
CA VAL A 176 0.25 10.76 -11.55
C VAL A 176 1.55 11.49 -11.90
N ALA A 177 2.58 11.32 -11.07
CA ALA A 177 3.89 11.93 -11.29
C ALA A 177 4.56 11.53 -12.62
N ASP A 178 4.18 10.40 -13.24
CA ASP A 178 4.66 10.03 -14.57
C ASP A 178 4.24 11.06 -15.63
N LEU A 179 3.01 11.58 -15.54
CA LEU A 179 2.50 12.63 -16.44
C LEU A 179 3.24 13.97 -16.26
N ILE A 180 3.74 14.20 -15.04
CA ILE A 180 4.54 15.38 -14.74
C ILE A 180 5.96 15.25 -15.30
N VAL A 181 6.57 14.08 -15.15
CA VAL A 181 7.91 13.79 -15.67
C VAL A 181 7.92 13.81 -17.21
N SER A 182 6.90 13.23 -17.85
CA SER A 182 6.74 13.25 -19.32
C SER A 182 6.44 14.63 -19.89
N GLY A 183 5.94 15.56 -19.06
CA GLY A 183 5.54 16.89 -19.48
C GLY A 183 4.09 16.97 -20.02
N GLU A 184 3.31 15.90 -19.86
CA GLU A 184 1.88 15.89 -20.22
C GLU A 184 1.03 16.76 -19.27
N ALA A 185 1.52 17.01 -18.06
CA ALA A 185 0.93 17.96 -17.12
C ALA A 185 2.01 18.73 -16.35
N GLU A 186 1.67 19.95 -15.94
CA GLU A 186 2.59 20.85 -15.22
C GLU A 186 2.58 20.59 -13.73
N LEU A 187 1.40 20.39 -13.15
CA LEU A 187 1.19 20.20 -11.72
C LEU A 187 0.35 18.95 -11.47
N GLY A 188 0.77 18.13 -10.52
CA GLY A 188 0.05 16.89 -10.17
C GLY A 188 -0.42 16.88 -8.72
N LEU A 189 -1.52 16.18 -8.48
CA LEU A 189 -2.07 15.92 -7.16
C LEU A 189 -2.22 14.42 -6.97
N HIS A 190 -1.56 13.85 -5.95
CA HIS A 190 -1.63 12.42 -5.68
C HIS A 190 -1.29 12.10 -4.23
N GLN A 191 -1.49 10.84 -3.80
CA GLN A 191 -0.96 10.36 -2.53
C GLN A 191 0.56 10.58 -2.47
N ILE A 192 1.08 11.11 -1.35
CA ILE A 192 2.52 11.41 -1.22
C ILE A 192 3.37 10.17 -1.46
N SER A 193 2.92 9.00 -1.01
CA SER A 193 3.62 7.72 -1.21
C SER A 193 3.72 7.26 -2.66
N GLU A 194 2.91 7.83 -3.55
CA GLU A 194 2.94 7.57 -5.00
C GLU A 194 3.67 8.67 -5.78
N ILE A 195 4.07 9.75 -5.11
CA ILE A 195 4.92 10.80 -5.66
C ILE A 195 6.40 10.51 -5.37
N VAL A 196 6.71 10.23 -4.12
CA VAL A 196 8.09 10.06 -3.61
C VAL A 196 8.93 9.05 -4.41
N PRO A 197 8.42 7.90 -4.88
CA PRO A 197 9.24 6.91 -5.60
C PRO A 197 9.52 7.28 -7.06
N VAL A 198 8.89 8.31 -7.62
CA VAL A 198 9.00 8.62 -9.05
C VAL A 198 10.20 9.52 -9.32
N LYS A 199 11.21 8.97 -10.02
CA LYS A 199 12.40 9.72 -10.41
C LYS A 199 12.03 10.84 -11.41
N GLY A 200 12.63 12.01 -11.24
CA GLY A 200 12.34 13.18 -12.07
C GLY A 200 11.09 13.97 -11.63
N ALA A 201 10.41 13.51 -10.58
CA ALA A 201 9.34 14.24 -9.92
C ALA A 201 9.82 14.85 -8.61
N SER A 202 9.32 16.04 -8.27
CA SER A 202 9.61 16.72 -7.02
C SER A 202 8.33 16.99 -6.25
N LEU A 203 8.24 16.45 -5.05
CA LEU A 203 7.18 16.78 -4.12
C LEU A 203 7.33 18.27 -3.71
N VAL A 204 6.28 19.05 -3.92
CA VAL A 204 6.19 20.44 -3.45
C VAL A 204 5.91 20.45 -1.96
N GLY A 205 4.91 19.68 -1.54
CA GLY A 205 4.48 19.55 -0.15
C GLY A 205 3.11 18.88 -0.05
N PRO A 206 2.61 18.66 1.18
CA PRO A 206 1.24 18.23 1.41
C PRO A 206 0.26 19.35 1.06
N LEU A 207 -1.03 19.00 0.92
CA LEU A 207 -2.09 20.01 0.90
C LEU A 207 -2.12 20.78 2.24
N PRO A 208 -2.62 22.03 2.23
CA PRO A 208 -2.88 22.78 3.47
C PRO A 208 -3.71 21.97 4.47
N LYS A 209 -3.43 22.10 5.75
CA LYS A 209 -4.03 21.27 6.80
C LYS A 209 -5.57 21.29 6.78
N GLU A 210 -6.16 22.44 6.46
CA GLU A 210 -7.61 22.67 6.42
C GLU A 210 -8.30 21.88 5.31
N ILE A 211 -7.55 21.53 4.27
CA ILE A 211 -8.04 20.78 3.11
C ILE A 211 -7.23 19.50 2.86
N GLN A 212 -6.47 19.04 3.83
CA GLN A 212 -5.76 17.77 3.72
C GLN A 212 -6.74 16.60 3.85
N ASN A 213 -6.54 15.59 3.06
CA ASN A 213 -7.19 14.29 3.21
C ASN A 213 -6.15 13.23 3.58
N THR A 214 -6.34 12.63 4.72
CA THR A 214 -5.51 11.50 5.15
C THR A 214 -6.25 10.21 4.87
N THR A 215 -5.74 9.44 3.92
CA THR A 215 -6.27 8.11 3.58
C THR A 215 -5.60 7.06 4.46
N ILE A 216 -6.41 6.24 5.13
CA ILE A 216 -5.94 5.07 5.88
C ILE A 216 -5.92 3.86 4.95
N TYR A 217 -4.94 2.97 5.12
CA TYR A 217 -4.84 1.66 4.48
C TYR A 217 -4.92 0.57 5.53
N ALA A 218 -5.80 -0.39 5.30
CA ALA A 218 -6.02 -1.53 6.17
C ALA A 218 -5.71 -2.84 5.43
N ALA A 219 -5.15 -3.80 6.14
CA ALA A 219 -5.02 -5.16 5.66
C ALA A 219 -6.22 -6.01 6.04
N GLY A 220 -6.45 -7.05 5.24
CA GLY A 220 -7.37 -8.13 5.53
C GLY A 220 -6.94 -9.43 4.88
N LEU A 221 -7.18 -10.54 5.57
CA LEU A 221 -6.94 -11.90 5.08
C LEU A 221 -8.09 -12.33 4.16
N GLY A 222 -7.78 -12.87 3.00
CA GLY A 222 -8.77 -13.47 2.11
C GLY A 222 -9.51 -14.61 2.80
N ALA A 223 -10.85 -14.60 2.76
CA ALA A 223 -11.65 -15.65 3.41
C ALA A 223 -11.34 -17.06 2.86
N SER A 224 -10.93 -17.15 1.59
CA SER A 224 -10.53 -18.38 0.89
C SER A 224 -9.02 -18.57 0.78
N ALA A 225 -8.22 -17.81 1.53
CA ALA A 225 -6.76 -17.94 1.55
C ALA A 225 -6.34 -19.37 1.89
N LYS A 226 -5.47 -19.96 1.06
CA LYS A 226 -5.03 -21.34 1.20
C LYS A 226 -4.06 -21.55 2.35
N ASN A 227 -3.20 -20.55 2.60
CA ASN A 227 -2.15 -20.58 3.59
C ASN A 227 -2.32 -19.44 4.60
N LYS A 228 -3.36 -19.57 5.43
CA LYS A 228 -3.76 -18.51 6.37
C LYS A 228 -2.63 -18.08 7.30
N ASP A 229 -1.90 -19.02 7.88
CA ASP A 229 -0.83 -18.74 8.83
C ASP A 229 0.30 -17.89 8.19
N ALA A 230 0.69 -18.23 6.95
CA ALA A 230 1.69 -17.48 6.20
C ALA A 230 1.20 -16.08 5.81
N ALA A 231 -0.07 -15.95 5.41
CA ALA A 231 -0.69 -14.67 5.09
C ALA A 231 -0.85 -13.79 6.33
N GLU A 232 -1.23 -14.34 7.47
CA GLU A 232 -1.29 -13.63 8.76
C GLU A 232 0.11 -13.17 9.22
N ALA A 233 1.14 -14.01 9.04
CA ALA A 233 2.52 -13.63 9.31
C ALA A 233 2.96 -12.44 8.45
N LEU A 234 2.55 -12.39 7.17
CA LEU A 234 2.82 -11.26 6.29
C LEU A 234 2.09 -9.99 6.74
N ILE A 235 0.81 -10.08 7.12
CA ILE A 235 0.05 -8.94 7.68
C ILE A 235 0.75 -8.41 8.94
N LYS A 236 1.22 -9.31 9.80
CA LYS A 236 1.98 -8.94 11.01
C LYS A 236 3.31 -8.26 10.67
N ALA A 237 4.00 -8.70 9.61
CA ALA A 237 5.21 -8.03 9.14
C ALA A 237 4.93 -6.60 8.68
N PHE A 238 3.81 -6.33 8.02
CA PHE A 238 3.39 -4.98 7.59
C PHE A 238 3.05 -4.03 8.76
N SER A 239 2.72 -4.55 9.93
CA SER A 239 2.43 -3.78 11.15
C SER A 239 3.58 -3.79 12.16
N SER A 240 4.74 -4.33 11.81
CA SER A 240 5.89 -4.45 12.68
C SER A 240 6.60 -3.10 12.94
N PRO A 241 7.38 -2.95 14.01
CA PRO A 241 8.23 -1.77 14.21
C PRO A 241 9.19 -1.50 13.05
N ALA A 242 9.69 -2.55 12.37
CA ALA A 242 10.54 -2.40 11.18
C ALA A 242 9.75 -1.76 10.01
N ALA A 243 8.46 -2.08 9.87
CA ALA A 243 7.61 -1.46 8.86
C ALA A 243 7.43 0.04 9.09
N ALA A 244 7.47 0.53 10.33
CA ALA A 244 7.29 1.95 10.63
C ALA A 244 8.37 2.82 9.97
N ALA A 245 9.63 2.38 9.96
CA ALA A 245 10.72 3.09 9.27
C ALA A 245 10.52 3.10 7.75
N VAL A 246 10.09 1.96 7.19
CA VAL A 246 9.78 1.84 5.76
C VAL A 246 8.62 2.76 5.39
N LEU A 247 7.52 2.76 6.16
CA LEU A 247 6.37 3.64 5.94
C LEU A 247 6.80 5.11 5.84
N LYS A 248 7.55 5.61 6.82
CA LYS A 248 8.06 6.99 6.83
C LYS A 248 8.93 7.30 5.61
N SER A 249 9.81 6.38 5.22
CA SER A 249 10.65 6.54 4.03
C SER A 249 9.84 6.62 2.72
N LYS A 250 8.60 6.10 2.73
CA LYS A 250 7.67 6.15 1.60
C LYS A 250 6.63 7.28 1.72
N GLY A 251 6.79 8.21 2.68
CA GLY A 251 5.87 9.33 2.89
C GLY A 251 4.54 8.94 3.52
N MET A 252 4.52 7.84 4.28
CA MET A 252 3.37 7.35 5.04
C MET A 252 3.65 7.39 6.54
N GLU A 253 2.59 7.47 7.34
CA GLU A 253 2.68 7.32 8.79
C GLU A 253 2.06 5.99 9.22
N PRO A 254 2.62 5.30 10.23
CA PRO A 254 1.97 4.14 10.83
C PRO A 254 0.55 4.51 11.30
N ALA A 255 -0.41 3.59 11.15
CA ALA A 255 -1.73 3.80 11.73
C ALA A 255 -1.62 3.77 13.27
N THR A 256 -2.30 4.73 13.89
CA THR A 256 -2.45 4.81 15.37
C THR A 256 -3.68 4.02 15.80
#